data_c72d177885c6ffe9f5da35713c258d21
#
_entry.id   c72d177885c6ffe9f5da35713c258d21
#
_cell.length_a   1.000
_cell.length_b   1.000
_cell.length_c   1.000
_cell.angle_alpha   90.00
_cell.angle_beta   90.00
_cell.angle_gamma   90.00
#
_symmetry.space_group_name_H-M   'P 1'
#
loop_
_entity.id
_entity.type
_entity.pdbx_description
1 polymer ?
#
loop_
_entity_poly.entity_id
_entity_poly.type
_entity_poly.pdbx_seq_one_letter_code
_entity_poly.pdbx_strand_id
1 'polypeptide(L)'
;MTKDLTQGKITPLLVKFTIPLLFGNIFPMEFEENSQEELNLLIEKFLKEVEKIETESFKVLYTTLLELIRKYCWSIPSDTQKEICDLSLYDHLKTTSAISLATYNYVKDLKGSIEKATDIDVKNAKIKDYFLLVAGDISGIQNYIFNLESTEGAGKRIRFRSFFIKIFTNMIAYKIIEELDLEVGNIIISSSGKFYILAQNTQVTREKISKLKNEINRELYQKYYGEIFFNIEYLALTGDDLGLKFSKKYAEINDLLAEGKRLKFVKEVVELPVLDEEINEMKSVQQCK
;
A
#
# COMPACT_ATOMS: atom_id res chain seq x y z
N MET A 1 0.65 -26.05 5.31
CA MET A 1 -0.54 -26.73 4.77
C MET A 1 -0.27 -28.23 4.76
N THR A 2 -0.69 -28.93 5.76
CA THR A 2 -0.73 -30.41 5.74
C THR A 2 -2.09 -30.85 5.23
N LYS A 3 -2.07 -31.61 4.13
CA LYS A 3 -3.26 -32.23 3.57
C LYS A 3 -3.57 -33.47 4.39
N ASP A 4 -4.68 -33.48 5.10
CA ASP A 4 -5.18 -34.73 5.66
C ASP A 4 -5.72 -35.56 4.50
N LEU A 5 -4.98 -36.58 4.12
CA LEU A 5 -5.24 -37.44 2.96
C LEU A 5 -6.45 -38.35 3.15
N THR A 6 -7.06 -38.40 4.32
CA THR A 6 -8.13 -39.34 4.64
C THR A 6 -9.54 -38.80 4.39
N GLN A 7 -9.74 -37.46 4.27
CA GLN A 7 -11.10 -36.91 4.09
C GLN A 7 -11.22 -35.80 3.06
N GLY A 8 -10.21 -35.45 2.30
CA GLY A 8 -10.31 -34.39 1.27
C GLY A 8 -10.60 -32.98 1.82
N LYS A 9 -10.68 -32.79 3.12
CA LYS A 9 -10.80 -31.49 3.77
C LYS A 9 -9.41 -30.90 3.98
N ILE A 10 -9.19 -29.74 3.37
CA ILE A 10 -8.07 -28.87 3.72
C ILE A 10 -8.40 -28.32 5.11
N THR A 11 -7.83 -28.90 6.14
CA THR A 11 -7.82 -28.26 7.45
C THR A 11 -6.80 -27.12 7.36
N PRO A 12 -7.18 -25.84 7.47
CA PRO A 12 -6.19 -24.79 7.62
C PRO A 12 -5.39 -25.15 8.85
N LEU A 13 -4.07 -25.27 8.72
CA LEU A 13 -3.19 -25.27 9.87
C LEU A 13 -3.54 -24.01 10.63
N LEU A 14 -4.08 -24.19 11.83
CA LEU A 14 -4.24 -23.11 12.79
C LEU A 14 -2.82 -22.61 13.08
N VAL A 15 -2.42 -21.59 12.35
CA VAL A 15 -1.27 -20.79 12.72
C VAL A 15 -1.72 -20.02 13.96
N LYS A 16 -1.61 -20.68 15.11
CA LYS A 16 -1.75 -19.98 16.37
C LYS A 16 -0.57 -19.04 16.45
N PHE A 17 -0.86 -17.75 16.32
CA PHE A 17 0.14 -16.71 16.40
C PHE A 17 0.77 -16.76 17.78
N THR A 18 2.06 -17.04 17.85
CA THR A 18 2.82 -16.86 19.08
C THR A 18 3.04 -15.37 19.30
N ILE A 19 2.92 -14.92 20.53
CA ILE A 19 3.30 -13.57 20.90
C ILE A 19 4.77 -13.38 20.52
N PRO A 20 5.15 -12.32 19.76
CA PRO A 20 6.54 -12.12 19.38
C PRO A 20 7.35 -11.76 20.61
N LEU A 21 7.84 -12.75 21.31
CA LEU A 21 8.85 -12.60 22.33
C LEU A 21 10.17 -12.24 21.66
N LEU A 22 10.49 -10.94 21.68
CA LEU A 22 11.83 -10.36 21.50
C LEU A 22 12.81 -11.20 20.70
N PHE A 23 12.92 -10.94 19.40
CA PHE A 23 14.01 -11.35 18.51
C PHE A 23 14.25 -12.85 18.26
N GLY A 24 13.54 -13.78 18.92
CA GLY A 24 13.78 -15.22 18.76
C GLY A 24 12.87 -15.93 17.76
N ASN A 25 11.60 -15.54 17.65
CA ASN A 25 10.60 -16.27 16.90
C ASN A 25 9.85 -15.39 15.90
N ILE A 26 10.44 -15.20 14.72
CA ILE A 26 9.80 -14.52 13.57
C ILE A 26 8.86 -15.49 12.85
N PHE A 27 8.95 -16.78 13.10
CA PHE A 27 8.18 -17.82 12.43
C PHE A 27 7.01 -18.29 13.28
N PRO A 28 5.86 -18.62 12.68
CA PRO A 28 4.75 -19.24 13.37
C PRO A 28 5.21 -20.57 14.00
N MET A 29 5.01 -20.71 15.29
CA MET A 29 5.28 -21.95 16.02
C MET A 29 3.98 -22.61 16.45
N GLU A 30 4.01 -23.91 16.72
CA GLU A 30 2.89 -24.57 17.39
C GLU A 30 2.66 -23.91 18.76
N PHE A 31 1.38 -23.68 19.06
CA PHE A 31 0.96 -22.96 20.25
C PHE A 31 1.30 -23.76 21.50
N GLU A 32 2.23 -23.28 22.29
CA GLU A 32 2.25 -23.54 23.72
C GLU A 32 1.34 -22.49 24.38
N GLU A 33 0.54 -22.88 25.37
CA GLU A 33 -0.34 -21.96 26.09
C GLU A 33 0.50 -20.79 26.61
N ASN A 34 0.40 -19.65 25.93
CA ASN A 34 1.07 -18.44 26.37
C ASN A 34 0.47 -18.04 27.71
N SER A 35 1.31 -17.92 28.69
CA SER A 35 0.87 -17.52 30.02
C SER A 35 0.35 -16.07 29.96
N GLN A 36 -0.63 -15.76 30.79
CA GLN A 36 -1.11 -14.38 31.00
C GLN A 36 0.06 -13.44 31.35
N GLU A 37 1.11 -13.97 31.94
CA GLU A 37 2.34 -13.24 32.30
C GLU A 37 3.09 -12.73 31.08
N GLU A 38 3.20 -13.54 30.01
CA GLU A 38 3.86 -13.13 28.75
C GLU A 38 3.10 -12.00 28.06
N LEU A 39 1.77 -12.09 28.04
CA LEU A 39 0.92 -11.03 27.49
C LEU A 39 1.07 -9.73 28.29
N ASN A 40 1.06 -9.80 29.62
CA ASN A 40 1.25 -8.65 30.47
C ASN A 40 2.62 -8.00 30.25
N LEU A 41 3.69 -8.81 30.13
CA LEU A 41 5.02 -8.31 29.83
C LEU A 41 5.09 -7.61 28.45
N LEU A 42 4.39 -8.14 27.45
CA LEU A 42 4.30 -7.52 26.11
C LEU A 42 3.59 -6.17 26.19
N ILE A 43 2.47 -6.10 26.89
CA ILE A 43 1.72 -4.86 27.12
C ILE A 43 2.57 -3.81 27.84
N GLU A 44 3.28 -4.20 28.91
CA GLU A 44 4.17 -3.28 29.62
C GLU A 44 5.28 -2.70 28.70
N LYS A 45 5.88 -3.54 27.86
CA LYS A 45 6.90 -3.09 26.90
C LYS A 45 6.31 -2.13 25.86
N PHE A 46 5.14 -2.44 25.34
CA PHE A 46 4.42 -1.58 24.42
C PHE A 46 4.15 -0.20 25.06
N LEU A 47 3.57 -0.17 26.24
CA LEU A 47 3.26 1.08 26.95
C LEU A 47 4.50 1.91 27.25
N LYS A 48 5.61 1.29 27.68
CA LYS A 48 6.89 1.97 27.88
C LYS A 48 7.47 2.60 26.61
N GLU A 49 7.22 2.03 25.43
CA GLU A 49 7.63 2.65 24.16
C GLU A 49 6.68 3.76 23.74
N VAL A 50 5.39 3.61 23.99
CA VAL A 50 4.38 4.67 23.73
C VAL A 50 4.66 5.91 24.60
N GLU A 51 4.98 5.74 25.88
CA GLU A 51 5.33 6.83 26.80
C GLU A 51 6.56 7.67 26.36
N LYS A 52 7.43 7.11 25.52
CA LYS A 52 8.61 7.78 25.00
C LYS A 52 8.32 8.61 23.74
N ILE A 53 7.09 8.58 23.22
CA ILE A 53 6.76 9.34 22.02
C ILE A 53 6.60 10.81 22.41
N GLU A 54 7.61 11.61 22.07
CA GLU A 54 7.60 13.07 22.26
C GLU A 54 7.43 13.73 20.89
N THR A 55 6.23 14.20 20.56
CA THR A 55 5.97 14.90 19.30
C THR A 55 4.71 15.75 19.38
N GLU A 56 4.73 16.93 18.77
CA GLU A 56 3.56 17.78 18.56
C GLU A 56 2.87 17.50 17.20
N SER A 57 3.53 16.73 16.34
CA SER A 57 2.99 16.39 15.01
C SER A 57 2.10 15.17 15.07
N PHE A 58 0.80 15.34 14.76
CA PHE A 58 -0.14 14.23 14.66
C PHE A 58 0.31 13.16 13.68
N LYS A 59 0.86 13.56 12.52
CA LYS A 59 1.36 12.63 11.50
C LYS A 59 2.50 11.76 12.02
N VAL A 60 3.43 12.35 12.77
CA VAL A 60 4.53 11.61 13.40
C VAL A 60 4.01 10.68 14.48
N LEU A 61 3.10 11.16 15.34
CA LEU A 61 2.46 10.36 16.38
C LEU A 61 1.74 9.15 15.78
N TYR A 62 0.89 9.38 14.79
CA TYR A 62 0.11 8.33 14.13
C TYR A 62 1.02 7.26 13.48
N THR A 63 2.04 7.71 12.72
CA THR A 63 2.97 6.78 12.05
C THR A 63 3.76 5.96 13.05
N THR A 64 4.29 6.60 14.11
CA THR A 64 5.06 5.93 15.16
C THR A 64 4.18 4.94 15.91
N LEU A 65 2.96 5.33 16.28
CA LEU A 65 2.03 4.45 16.98
C LEU A 65 1.62 3.25 16.10
N LEU A 66 1.39 3.45 14.80
CA LEU A 66 1.06 2.36 13.87
C LEU A 66 2.21 1.36 13.75
N GLU A 67 3.47 1.83 13.73
CA GLU A 67 4.65 0.96 13.70
C GLU A 67 4.84 0.21 15.04
N LEU A 68 4.55 0.84 16.18
CA LEU A 68 4.54 0.16 17.47
C LEU A 68 3.45 -0.91 17.54
N ILE A 69 2.24 -0.60 17.08
CA ILE A 69 1.15 -1.59 16.98
C ILE A 69 1.58 -2.74 16.04
N ARG A 70 2.23 -2.44 14.91
CA ARG A 70 2.77 -3.47 14.04
C ARG A 70 3.80 -4.35 14.76
N LYS A 71 4.73 -3.74 15.48
CA LYS A 71 5.79 -4.46 16.22
C LYS A 71 5.23 -5.39 17.28
N TYR A 72 4.21 -4.95 18.02
CA TYR A 72 3.72 -5.68 19.20
C TYR A 72 2.45 -6.50 18.94
N CYS A 73 1.63 -6.11 17.95
CA CYS A 73 0.29 -6.68 17.76
C CYS A 73 0.11 -7.47 16.45
N TRP A 74 1.14 -7.59 15.60
CA TRP A 74 1.02 -8.28 14.29
C TRP A 74 0.66 -9.76 14.42
N SER A 75 1.04 -10.40 15.51
CA SER A 75 0.77 -11.81 15.81
C SER A 75 -0.34 -12.02 16.84
N ILE A 76 -0.90 -10.94 17.39
CA ILE A 76 -2.04 -11.03 18.33
C ILE A 76 -3.33 -11.15 17.49
N PRO A 77 -4.18 -12.16 17.75
CA PRO A 77 -5.45 -12.29 17.06
C PRO A 77 -6.40 -11.17 17.43
N SER A 78 -7.11 -10.60 16.45
CA SER A 78 -8.11 -9.54 16.66
C SER A 78 -9.40 -10.04 17.29
N ASP A 79 -9.70 -11.32 17.14
CA ASP A 79 -10.91 -11.96 17.67
C ASP A 79 -10.57 -13.35 18.21
N THR A 80 -10.66 -13.50 19.52
CA THR A 80 -10.37 -14.75 20.24
C THR A 80 -11.58 -15.66 20.40
N GLN A 81 -12.78 -15.22 19.97
CA GLN A 81 -14.02 -15.98 20.09
C GLN A 81 -14.24 -16.91 18.87
N LYS A 82 -13.54 -16.64 17.76
CA LYS A 82 -13.63 -17.48 16.57
C LYS A 82 -12.79 -18.74 16.71
N GLU A 83 -13.28 -19.83 16.13
CA GLU A 83 -12.56 -21.10 16.04
C GLU A 83 -11.23 -20.94 15.28
N ILE A 84 -11.20 -20.06 14.27
CA ILE A 84 -10.00 -19.73 13.50
C ILE A 84 -9.71 -18.23 13.68
N CYS A 85 -8.64 -17.93 14.41
CA CYS A 85 -8.15 -16.57 14.65
C CYS A 85 -7.09 -16.23 13.58
N ASP A 86 -7.52 -15.90 12.36
CA ASP A 86 -6.67 -15.71 11.18
C ASP A 86 -6.36 -14.24 10.86
N LEU A 87 -6.96 -13.31 11.60
CA LEU A 87 -6.76 -11.87 11.41
C LEU A 87 -5.96 -11.27 12.57
N SER A 88 -4.85 -10.61 12.27
CA SER A 88 -4.04 -9.94 13.28
C SER A 88 -4.71 -8.67 13.81
N LEU A 89 -4.45 -8.34 15.07
CA LEU A 89 -4.94 -7.10 15.68
C LEU A 89 -4.37 -5.86 14.95
N TYR A 90 -3.12 -5.94 14.50
CA TYR A 90 -2.51 -4.88 13.67
C TYR A 90 -3.28 -4.66 12.36
N ASP A 91 -3.55 -5.71 11.60
CA ASP A 91 -4.26 -5.60 10.33
C ASP A 91 -5.69 -5.10 10.52
N HIS A 92 -6.36 -5.57 11.58
CA HIS A 92 -7.69 -5.09 11.96
C HIS A 92 -7.70 -3.58 12.26
N LEU A 93 -6.78 -3.12 13.12
CA LEU A 93 -6.70 -1.70 13.51
C LEU A 93 -6.31 -0.81 12.32
N LYS A 94 -5.33 -1.25 11.51
CA LYS A 94 -4.90 -0.54 10.32
C LYS A 94 -6.02 -0.37 9.31
N THR A 95 -6.72 -1.45 8.97
CA THR A 95 -7.83 -1.40 8.00
C THR A 95 -9.02 -0.62 8.53
N THR A 96 -9.34 -0.75 9.82
CA THR A 96 -10.39 0.04 10.47
C THR A 96 -10.08 1.54 10.40
N SER A 97 -8.84 1.94 10.68
CA SER A 97 -8.44 3.36 10.60
C SER A 97 -8.49 3.89 9.17
N ALA A 98 -8.06 3.09 8.17
CA ALA A 98 -8.13 3.45 6.76
C ALA A 98 -9.57 3.67 6.27
N ILE A 99 -10.48 2.76 6.63
CA ILE A 99 -11.91 2.85 6.30
C ILE A 99 -12.53 4.07 6.97
N SER A 100 -12.22 4.29 8.25
CA SER A 100 -12.74 5.42 9.04
C SER A 100 -12.32 6.76 8.44
N LEU A 101 -11.03 6.93 8.09
CA LEU A 101 -10.52 8.16 7.52
C LEU A 101 -11.09 8.42 6.11
N ALA A 102 -11.17 7.39 5.26
CA ALA A 102 -11.79 7.53 3.94
C ALA A 102 -13.27 7.89 4.03
N THR A 103 -14.02 7.30 4.98
CA THR A 103 -15.43 7.66 5.24
C THR A 103 -15.55 9.10 5.75
N TYR A 104 -14.70 9.49 6.69
CA TYR A 104 -14.66 10.84 7.22
C TYR A 104 -14.44 11.88 6.12
N ASN A 105 -13.41 11.69 5.29
CA ASN A 105 -13.09 12.60 4.20
C ASN A 105 -14.20 12.65 3.16
N TYR A 106 -14.82 11.50 2.81
CA TYR A 106 -15.94 11.45 1.89
C TYR A 106 -17.13 12.30 2.39
N VAL A 107 -17.53 12.14 3.65
CA VAL A 107 -18.66 12.86 4.25
C VAL A 107 -18.35 14.34 4.40
N LYS A 108 -17.12 14.69 4.80
CA LYS A 108 -16.63 16.05 4.89
C LYS A 108 -16.71 16.76 3.54
N ASP A 109 -16.21 16.12 2.47
CA ASP A 109 -16.24 16.68 1.11
C ASP A 109 -17.67 16.83 0.60
N LEU A 110 -18.54 15.84 0.85
CA LEU A 110 -19.94 15.85 0.39
C LEU A 110 -20.78 16.93 1.07
N LYS A 111 -20.58 17.15 2.37
CA LYS A 111 -21.42 18.05 3.20
C LYS A 111 -20.76 19.39 3.51
N GLY A 112 -19.49 19.56 3.15
CA GLY A 112 -18.67 20.73 3.46
C GLY A 112 -18.24 20.84 4.93
N SER A 113 -18.76 19.98 5.82
CA SER A 113 -18.36 19.88 7.23
C SER A 113 -18.72 18.52 7.79
N ILE A 114 -17.86 17.97 8.65
CA ILE A 114 -18.11 16.70 9.37
C ILE A 114 -19.19 16.83 10.43
N GLU A 115 -19.40 18.04 10.97
CA GLU A 115 -20.43 18.29 11.99
C GLU A 115 -21.85 18.03 11.46
N LYS A 116 -22.02 18.02 10.14
CA LYS A 116 -23.27 17.66 9.46
C LYS A 116 -23.42 16.15 9.23
N ALA A 117 -22.43 15.34 9.64
CA ALA A 117 -22.51 13.90 9.50
C ALA A 117 -23.62 13.31 10.38
N THR A 118 -24.22 12.24 9.88
CA THR A 118 -25.31 11.52 10.55
C THR A 118 -25.06 10.02 10.52
N ASP A 119 -25.72 9.25 11.37
CA ASP A 119 -25.67 7.78 11.34
C ASP A 119 -26.08 7.19 9.97
N ILE A 120 -26.88 7.93 9.22
CA ILE A 120 -27.29 7.53 7.86
C ILE A 120 -26.10 7.55 6.92
N ASP A 121 -25.17 8.48 7.07
CA ASP A 121 -23.96 8.54 6.22
C ASP A 121 -23.08 7.32 6.46
N VAL A 122 -22.89 6.91 7.71
CA VAL A 122 -22.14 5.73 8.06
C VAL A 122 -22.80 4.46 7.49
N LYS A 123 -24.13 4.34 7.60
CA LYS A 123 -24.89 3.24 7.00
C LYS A 123 -24.81 3.22 5.47
N ASN A 124 -24.84 4.40 4.84
CA ASN A 124 -24.71 4.54 3.40
C ASN A 124 -23.32 4.09 2.90
N ALA A 125 -22.26 4.27 3.67
CA ALA A 125 -20.93 3.82 3.29
C ALA A 125 -20.85 2.29 3.03
N LYS A 126 -21.76 1.53 3.62
CA LYS A 126 -21.88 0.09 3.39
C LYS A 126 -22.33 -0.23 1.96
N ILE A 127 -23.29 0.51 1.42
CA ILE A 127 -24.03 0.17 0.19
C ILE A 127 -23.80 1.14 -0.98
N LYS A 128 -23.15 2.29 -0.73
CA LYS A 128 -22.81 3.29 -1.75
C LYS A 128 -21.30 3.37 -1.94
N ASP A 129 -20.89 3.86 -3.09
CA ASP A 129 -19.49 4.00 -3.52
C ASP A 129 -18.76 5.13 -2.76
N TYR A 130 -18.53 4.93 -1.47
CA TYR A 130 -17.81 5.89 -0.62
C TYR A 130 -16.30 5.76 -0.75
N PHE A 131 -15.82 4.60 -1.19
CA PHE A 131 -14.41 4.28 -1.22
C PHE A 131 -13.88 4.23 -2.65
N LEU A 132 -12.60 4.52 -2.78
CA LEU A 132 -11.83 4.39 -3.99
C LEU A 132 -10.62 3.50 -3.70
N LEU A 133 -10.54 2.35 -4.35
CA LEU A 133 -9.32 1.56 -4.36
C LEU A 133 -8.40 2.13 -5.43
N VAL A 134 -7.32 2.76 -5.02
CA VAL A 134 -6.32 3.32 -5.91
C VAL A 134 -5.16 2.34 -5.99
N ALA A 135 -4.76 1.95 -7.21
CA ALA A 135 -3.65 1.06 -7.43
C ALA A 135 -2.61 1.70 -8.34
N GLY A 136 -1.35 1.65 -7.93
CA GLY A 136 -0.21 2.09 -8.73
C GLY A 136 0.68 0.92 -9.11
N ASP A 137 1.22 0.96 -10.35
CA ASP A 137 2.09 -0.08 -10.88
C ASP A 137 3.16 0.52 -11.79
N ILE A 138 4.42 0.24 -11.51
CA ILE A 138 5.56 0.68 -12.31
C ILE A 138 5.82 -0.35 -13.41
N SER A 139 5.85 0.11 -14.65
CA SER A 139 6.21 -0.70 -15.83
C SER A 139 7.65 -0.42 -16.26
N GLY A 140 8.29 -1.42 -16.92
CA GLY A 140 9.67 -1.31 -17.38
C GLY A 140 10.72 -1.74 -16.36
N ILE A 141 10.30 -2.21 -15.17
CA ILE A 141 11.20 -2.57 -14.06
C ILE A 141 12.28 -3.56 -14.49
N GLN A 142 11.93 -4.62 -15.25
CA GLN A 142 12.87 -5.65 -15.66
C GLN A 142 13.97 -5.06 -16.57
N ASN A 143 13.59 -4.29 -17.57
CA ASN A 143 14.54 -3.63 -18.46
C ASN A 143 15.40 -2.64 -17.67
N TYR A 144 14.81 -1.81 -16.82
CA TYR A 144 15.55 -0.86 -16.00
C TYR A 144 16.57 -1.55 -15.09
N ILE A 145 16.22 -2.67 -14.45
CA ILE A 145 17.14 -3.35 -13.53
C ILE A 145 18.24 -4.10 -14.26
N PHE A 146 17.91 -4.83 -15.33
CA PHE A 146 18.82 -5.79 -15.96
C PHE A 146 19.50 -5.31 -17.25
N ASN A 147 19.06 -4.20 -17.85
CA ASN A 147 19.73 -3.60 -19.00
C ASN A 147 21.03 -2.91 -18.54
N LEU A 148 22.13 -3.67 -18.50
CA LEU A 148 23.43 -3.21 -18.07
C LEU A 148 24.40 -3.22 -19.25
N GLU A 149 25.04 -2.11 -19.52
CA GLU A 149 26.03 -1.94 -20.59
C GLU A 149 27.35 -2.67 -20.29
N SER A 150 27.66 -2.96 -19.04
CA SER A 150 28.88 -3.60 -18.59
C SER A 150 28.66 -4.62 -17.50
N THR A 151 29.40 -5.71 -17.50
CA THR A 151 29.39 -6.75 -16.47
C THR A 151 30.15 -6.34 -15.21
N GLU A 152 31.07 -5.38 -15.30
CA GLU A 152 31.84 -4.89 -14.15
C GLU A 152 30.91 -4.18 -13.17
N GLY A 153 30.90 -4.62 -11.89
CA GLY A 153 30.03 -4.10 -10.86
C GLY A 153 28.53 -4.35 -11.06
N ALA A 154 28.13 -5.24 -11.98
CA ALA A 154 26.74 -5.54 -12.30
C ALA A 154 25.89 -5.84 -11.06
N GLY A 155 26.40 -6.66 -10.13
CA GLY A 155 25.66 -7.00 -8.91
C GLY A 155 25.37 -5.81 -7.98
N LYS A 156 26.24 -4.79 -7.94
CA LYS A 156 26.00 -3.55 -7.18
C LYS A 156 24.92 -2.71 -7.85
N ARG A 157 24.98 -2.56 -9.19
CA ARG A 157 23.99 -1.79 -9.97
C ARG A 157 22.60 -2.42 -9.91
N ILE A 158 22.48 -3.74 -10.04
CA ILE A 158 21.20 -4.45 -9.91
C ILE A 158 20.57 -4.21 -8.53
N ARG A 159 21.35 -4.36 -7.45
CA ARG A 159 20.88 -4.10 -6.09
C ARG A 159 20.44 -2.65 -5.90
N PHE A 160 21.22 -1.68 -6.38
CA PHE A 160 20.87 -0.27 -6.32
C PHE A 160 19.59 0.02 -7.09
N ARG A 161 19.46 -0.45 -8.33
CA ARG A 161 18.27 -0.23 -9.17
C ARG A 161 17.03 -0.88 -8.57
N SER A 162 17.14 -2.08 -8.00
CA SER A 162 16.05 -2.74 -7.28
C SER A 162 15.63 -1.96 -6.03
N PHE A 163 16.60 -1.47 -5.26
CA PHE A 163 16.34 -0.64 -4.09
C PHE A 163 15.71 0.71 -4.49
N PHE A 164 16.20 1.32 -5.56
CA PHE A 164 15.61 2.56 -6.10
C PHE A 164 14.13 2.36 -6.46
N ILE A 165 13.77 1.30 -7.20
CA ILE A 165 12.36 1.01 -7.53
C ILE A 165 11.50 0.89 -6.27
N LYS A 166 11.99 0.21 -5.24
CA LYS A 166 11.28 0.09 -3.96
C LYS A 166 11.04 1.45 -3.30
N ILE A 167 12.08 2.27 -3.17
CA ILE A 167 11.98 3.61 -2.57
C ILE A 167 11.06 4.50 -3.41
N PHE A 168 11.23 4.49 -4.72
CA PHE A 168 10.42 5.28 -5.65
C PHE A 168 8.93 4.92 -5.57
N THR A 169 8.60 3.62 -5.52
CA THR A 169 7.23 3.14 -5.32
C THR A 169 6.63 3.70 -4.03
N ASN A 170 7.37 3.62 -2.92
CA ASN A 170 6.93 4.14 -1.63
C ASN A 170 6.75 5.66 -1.67
N MET A 171 7.70 6.40 -2.25
CA MET A 171 7.61 7.86 -2.36
C MET A 171 6.35 8.29 -3.13
N ILE A 172 6.00 7.61 -4.22
CA ILE A 172 4.76 7.89 -4.95
C ILE A 172 3.54 7.61 -4.08
N ALA A 173 3.50 6.46 -3.39
CA ALA A 173 2.39 6.14 -2.50
C ALA A 173 2.22 7.18 -1.39
N TYR A 174 3.32 7.62 -0.77
CA TYR A 174 3.32 8.69 0.24
C TYR A 174 2.86 10.03 -0.33
N LYS A 175 3.32 10.41 -1.53
CA LYS A 175 2.86 11.63 -2.19
C LYS A 175 1.35 11.60 -2.47
N ILE A 176 0.81 10.46 -2.87
CA ILE A 176 -0.63 10.31 -3.11
C ILE A 176 -1.43 10.47 -1.81
N ILE A 177 -1.05 9.79 -0.72
CA ILE A 177 -1.78 9.93 0.55
C ILE A 177 -1.70 11.35 1.10
N GLU A 178 -0.59 12.04 0.94
CA GLU A 178 -0.42 13.44 1.34
C GLU A 178 -1.35 14.38 0.55
N GLU A 179 -1.42 14.24 -0.77
CA GLU A 179 -2.31 15.03 -1.62
C GLU A 179 -3.80 14.76 -1.37
N LEU A 180 -4.13 13.57 -0.88
CA LEU A 180 -5.52 13.15 -0.61
C LEU A 180 -5.94 13.35 0.86
N ASP A 181 -5.13 13.99 1.69
CA ASP A 181 -5.36 14.13 3.13
C ASP A 181 -5.62 12.79 3.84
N LEU A 182 -4.79 11.80 3.49
CA LEU A 182 -4.83 10.45 4.05
C LEU A 182 -3.59 10.19 4.91
N GLU A 183 -3.65 9.13 5.71
CA GLU A 183 -2.56 8.68 6.56
C GLU A 183 -1.92 7.39 6.04
N VAL A 184 -0.74 7.05 6.56
CA VAL A 184 0.03 5.88 6.13
C VAL A 184 -0.75 4.56 6.27
N GLY A 185 -1.70 4.48 7.19
CA GLY A 185 -2.61 3.34 7.34
C GLY A 185 -3.46 3.06 6.09
N ASN A 186 -3.73 4.10 5.28
CA ASN A 186 -4.47 3.98 4.03
C ASN A 186 -3.67 3.31 2.90
N ILE A 187 -2.34 3.20 3.03
CA ILE A 187 -1.52 2.35 2.15
C ILE A 187 -1.71 0.90 2.60
N ILE A 188 -2.64 0.20 1.95
CA ILE A 188 -3.01 -1.17 2.33
C ILE A 188 -1.83 -2.11 2.07
N ILE A 189 -1.27 -2.04 0.86
CA ILE A 189 -0.10 -2.82 0.44
C ILE A 189 0.84 -1.88 -0.31
N SER A 190 2.14 -1.97 -0.04
CA SER A 190 3.20 -1.42 -0.88
C SER A 190 4.30 -2.46 -1.04
N SER A 191 4.57 -2.82 -2.27
CA SER A 191 5.59 -3.77 -2.67
C SER A 191 6.40 -3.18 -3.81
N SER A 192 7.59 -3.70 -4.08
CA SER A 192 8.47 -3.17 -5.12
C SER A 192 7.76 -3.06 -6.48
N GLY A 193 7.45 -1.86 -6.90
CA GLY A 193 6.80 -1.54 -8.16
C GLY A 193 5.27 -1.43 -8.11
N LYS A 194 4.61 -1.83 -7.02
CA LYS A 194 3.14 -1.81 -6.94
C LYS A 194 2.66 -1.41 -5.54
N PHE A 195 1.55 -0.65 -5.47
CA PHE A 195 0.87 -0.34 -4.22
C PHE A 195 -0.64 -0.26 -4.40
N TYR A 196 -1.37 -0.36 -3.27
CA TYR A 196 -2.81 -0.16 -3.18
C TYR A 196 -3.12 0.77 -2.02
N ILE A 197 -3.98 1.77 -2.27
CA ILE A 197 -4.40 2.78 -1.30
C ILE A 197 -5.92 2.78 -1.22
N LEU A 198 -6.47 2.85 -0.02
CA LEU A 198 -7.90 3.08 0.19
C LEU A 198 -8.15 4.57 0.44
N ALA A 199 -8.88 5.20 -0.47
CA ALA A 199 -9.18 6.62 -0.43
C ALA A 199 -10.70 6.88 -0.43
N GLN A 200 -11.09 8.13 -0.20
CA GLN A 200 -12.45 8.61 -0.38
C GLN A 200 -12.79 8.75 -1.88
N ASN A 201 -14.01 8.38 -2.26
CA ASN A 201 -14.47 8.44 -3.63
C ASN A 201 -15.16 9.77 -3.95
N THR A 202 -14.40 10.86 -4.06
CA THR A 202 -14.90 12.16 -4.45
C THR A 202 -14.37 12.60 -5.82
N GLN A 203 -15.02 13.54 -6.45
CA GLN A 203 -14.55 14.12 -7.72
C GLN A 203 -13.18 14.77 -7.55
N VAL A 204 -12.97 15.49 -6.44
CA VAL A 204 -11.69 16.12 -6.09
C VAL A 204 -10.56 15.09 -6.00
N THR A 205 -10.83 13.95 -5.35
CA THR A 205 -9.87 12.83 -5.25
C THR A 205 -9.44 12.34 -6.63
N ARG A 206 -10.41 12.11 -7.53
CA ARG A 206 -10.14 11.62 -8.90
C ARG A 206 -9.31 12.61 -9.73
N GLU A 207 -9.62 13.91 -9.61
CA GLU A 207 -8.88 14.98 -10.27
C GLU A 207 -7.44 15.07 -9.76
N LYS A 208 -7.22 15.01 -8.45
CA LYS A 208 -5.89 14.98 -7.84
C LYS A 208 -5.07 13.78 -8.32
N ILE A 209 -5.67 12.58 -8.35
CA ILE A 209 -5.00 11.37 -8.86
C ILE A 209 -4.60 11.54 -10.33
N SER A 210 -5.51 12.05 -11.17
CA SER A 210 -5.24 12.25 -12.59
C SER A 210 -4.12 13.27 -12.81
N LYS A 211 -4.09 14.35 -12.05
CA LYS A 211 -3.02 15.35 -12.08
C LYS A 211 -1.67 14.73 -11.70
N LEU A 212 -1.61 14.01 -10.59
CA LEU A 212 -0.40 13.32 -10.14
C LEU A 212 0.11 12.31 -11.16
N LYS A 213 -0.78 11.51 -11.78
CA LYS A 213 -0.42 10.58 -12.86
C LYS A 213 0.33 11.30 -13.98
N ASN A 214 -0.21 12.43 -14.45
CA ASN A 214 0.40 13.19 -15.53
C ASN A 214 1.75 13.81 -15.12
N GLU A 215 1.83 14.41 -13.94
CA GLU A 215 3.07 15.02 -13.44
C GLU A 215 4.18 13.98 -13.29
N ILE A 216 3.90 12.85 -12.66
CA ILE A 216 4.88 11.78 -12.45
C ILE A 216 5.36 11.21 -13.79
N ASN A 217 4.44 10.92 -14.72
CA ASN A 217 4.84 10.35 -16.01
C ASN A 217 5.61 11.33 -16.89
N ARG A 218 5.30 12.62 -16.83
CA ARG A 218 6.08 13.65 -17.52
C ARG A 218 7.52 13.68 -17.00
N GLU A 219 7.74 13.66 -15.69
CA GLU A 219 9.08 13.59 -15.12
C GLU A 219 9.79 12.28 -15.46
N LEU A 220 9.09 11.15 -15.45
CA LEU A 220 9.67 9.86 -15.80
C LEU A 220 10.07 9.81 -17.29
N TYR A 221 9.23 10.35 -18.17
CA TYR A 221 9.54 10.43 -19.59
C TYR A 221 10.81 11.24 -19.85
N GLN A 222 10.92 12.43 -19.23
CA GLN A 222 12.09 13.31 -19.38
C GLN A 222 13.38 12.71 -18.78
N LYS A 223 13.29 12.00 -17.64
CA LYS A 223 14.48 11.46 -16.95
C LYS A 223 14.92 10.09 -17.42
N TYR A 224 13.97 9.26 -17.85
CA TYR A 224 14.22 7.84 -18.16
C TYR A 224 13.87 7.49 -19.61
N TYR A 225 13.59 8.49 -20.47
CA TYR A 225 13.37 8.30 -21.92
C TYR A 225 12.39 7.16 -22.26
N GLY A 226 11.34 7.03 -21.44
CA GLY A 226 10.33 5.99 -21.63
C GLY A 226 10.71 4.59 -21.13
N GLU A 227 11.86 4.40 -20.47
CA GLU A 227 12.20 3.10 -19.86
C GLU A 227 11.23 2.72 -18.72
N ILE A 228 10.93 3.69 -17.86
CA ILE A 228 10.04 3.53 -16.69
C ILE A 228 8.75 4.30 -16.93
N PHE A 229 7.62 3.65 -16.71
CA PHE A 229 6.29 4.23 -16.77
C PHE A 229 5.51 3.91 -15.49
N PHE A 230 4.83 4.91 -14.95
CA PHE A 230 3.97 4.73 -13.80
C PHE A 230 2.50 4.71 -14.22
N ASN A 231 1.85 3.56 -14.06
CA ASN A 231 0.42 3.43 -14.25
C ASN A 231 -0.29 3.54 -12.91
N ILE A 232 -1.35 4.35 -12.87
CA ILE A 232 -2.24 4.48 -11.73
C ILE A 232 -3.68 4.38 -12.21
N GLU A 233 -4.44 3.50 -11.58
CA GLU A 233 -5.86 3.28 -11.85
C GLU A 233 -6.63 3.26 -10.54
N TYR A 234 -7.94 3.46 -10.60
CA TYR A 234 -8.79 3.44 -9.43
C TYR A 234 -10.15 2.80 -9.73
N LEU A 235 -10.73 2.20 -8.69
CA LEU A 235 -12.02 1.51 -8.74
C LEU A 235 -12.88 1.95 -7.56
N ALA A 236 -14.14 2.34 -7.84
CA ALA A 236 -15.09 2.68 -6.79
C ALA A 236 -15.56 1.42 -6.06
N LEU A 237 -15.67 1.51 -4.74
CA LEU A 237 -16.07 0.43 -3.85
C LEU A 237 -17.10 0.87 -2.83
N THR A 238 -17.99 -0.05 -2.50
CA THR A 238 -18.85 0.03 -1.33
C THR A 238 -18.20 -0.66 -0.12
N GLY A 239 -18.72 -0.45 1.09
CA GLY A 239 -18.30 -1.22 2.27
C GLY A 239 -18.54 -2.73 2.12
N ASP A 240 -19.62 -3.14 1.45
CA ASP A 240 -19.89 -4.55 1.15
C ASP A 240 -18.85 -5.13 0.17
N ASP A 241 -18.33 -4.34 -0.77
CA ASP A 241 -17.24 -4.79 -1.64
C ASP A 241 -15.95 -5.02 -0.86
N LEU A 242 -15.63 -4.16 0.12
CA LEU A 242 -14.47 -4.32 0.99
C LEU A 242 -14.54 -5.59 1.85
N GLY A 243 -15.74 -5.95 2.34
CA GLY A 243 -15.92 -7.14 3.19
C GLY A 243 -16.12 -8.44 2.41
N LEU A 244 -17.07 -8.46 1.48
CA LEU A 244 -17.59 -9.70 0.89
C LEU A 244 -17.06 -10.00 -0.52
N LYS A 245 -16.64 -8.97 -1.26
CA LYS A 245 -16.30 -9.08 -2.69
C LYS A 245 -14.90 -8.57 -3.02
N PHE A 246 -14.06 -8.36 -2.02
CA PHE A 246 -12.75 -7.74 -2.21
C PHE A 246 -11.88 -8.49 -3.23
N SER A 247 -11.86 -9.83 -3.20
CA SER A 247 -11.09 -10.64 -4.15
C SER A 247 -11.47 -10.34 -5.61
N LYS A 248 -12.77 -10.16 -5.89
CA LYS A 248 -13.25 -9.81 -7.23
C LYS A 248 -12.82 -8.39 -7.61
N LYS A 249 -12.97 -7.43 -6.71
CA LYS A 249 -12.58 -6.04 -6.92
C LYS A 249 -11.07 -5.88 -7.07
N TYR A 250 -10.32 -6.70 -6.35
CA TYR A 250 -8.86 -6.76 -6.49
C TYR A 250 -8.44 -7.32 -7.87
N ALA A 251 -9.12 -8.31 -8.41
CA ALA A 251 -8.88 -8.78 -9.77
C ALA A 251 -9.22 -7.68 -10.80
N GLU A 252 -10.40 -7.06 -10.67
CA GLU A 252 -10.88 -5.99 -11.56
C GLU A 252 -9.89 -4.80 -11.65
N ILE A 253 -9.35 -4.32 -10.52
CA ILE A 253 -8.37 -3.22 -10.53
C ILE A 253 -7.04 -3.64 -11.18
N ASN A 254 -6.63 -4.91 -11.05
CA ASN A 254 -5.43 -5.40 -11.72
C ASN A 254 -5.61 -5.52 -13.24
N ASP A 255 -6.81 -5.86 -13.70
CA ASP A 255 -7.14 -5.84 -15.14
C ASP A 255 -7.08 -4.41 -15.69
N LEU A 256 -7.62 -3.42 -14.97
CA LEU A 256 -7.51 -2.00 -15.33
C LEU A 256 -6.04 -1.55 -15.40
N LEU A 257 -5.20 -1.96 -14.43
CA LEU A 257 -3.77 -1.68 -14.49
C LEU A 257 -3.09 -2.31 -15.70
N ALA A 258 -3.48 -3.53 -16.10
CA ALA A 258 -2.94 -4.20 -17.27
C ALA A 258 -3.34 -3.49 -18.57
N GLU A 259 -4.59 -3.00 -18.65
CA GLU A 259 -5.06 -2.19 -19.80
C GLU A 259 -4.35 -0.84 -19.86
N GLY A 260 -4.20 -0.13 -18.75
CA GLY A 260 -3.52 1.16 -18.68
C GLY A 260 -2.06 1.10 -19.15
N LYS A 261 -1.38 -0.04 -18.97
CA LYS A 261 -0.01 -0.24 -19.49
C LYS A 261 0.09 -0.23 -21.02
N ARG A 262 -0.99 -0.51 -21.74
CA ARG A 262 -1.02 -0.45 -23.22
C ARG A 262 -0.98 0.98 -23.73
N LEU A 263 -1.36 1.94 -22.90
CA LEU A 263 -1.38 3.38 -23.21
C LEU A 263 -0.13 4.11 -22.71
N LYS A 264 0.97 3.38 -22.54
CA LYS A 264 2.24 3.91 -22.02
C LYS A 264 2.70 5.11 -22.84
N PHE A 265 2.86 6.26 -22.17
CA PHE A 265 3.39 7.53 -22.72
C PHE A 265 2.69 8.08 -23.99
N VAL A 266 1.49 7.63 -24.32
CA VAL A 266 0.76 8.14 -25.50
C VAL A 266 0.62 9.65 -25.44
N LYS A 267 0.30 10.20 -24.26
CA LYS A 267 0.13 11.63 -24.04
C LYS A 267 1.47 12.39 -24.13
N GLU A 268 2.48 11.87 -23.46
CA GLU A 268 3.81 12.47 -23.36
C GLU A 268 4.50 12.51 -24.73
N VAL A 269 4.36 11.46 -25.54
CA VAL A 269 4.91 11.43 -26.92
C VAL A 269 4.26 12.46 -27.83
N VAL A 270 2.97 12.74 -27.65
CA VAL A 270 2.25 13.74 -28.44
C VAL A 270 2.59 15.18 -27.98
N GLU A 271 2.67 15.40 -26.67
CA GLU A 271 2.89 16.73 -26.08
C GLU A 271 4.37 17.14 -26.04
N LEU A 272 5.27 16.17 -25.93
CA LEU A 272 6.72 16.35 -25.78
C LEU A 272 7.46 15.53 -26.85
N PRO A 273 7.38 15.89 -28.13
CA PRO A 273 8.12 15.18 -29.15
C PRO A 273 9.62 15.29 -28.87
N VAL A 274 10.28 14.17 -28.63
CA VAL A 274 11.74 14.13 -28.50
C VAL A 274 12.32 14.17 -29.89
N LEU A 275 13.03 15.23 -30.23
CA LEU A 275 13.73 15.32 -31.50
C LEU A 275 14.92 14.34 -31.48
N ASP A 276 15.11 13.60 -32.56
CA ASP A 276 16.16 12.57 -32.68
C ASP A 276 17.60 13.13 -32.41
N GLU A 277 17.81 14.40 -32.64
CA GLU A 277 19.07 15.10 -32.35
C GLU A 277 19.38 15.16 -30.86
N GLU A 278 18.41 15.46 -29.98
CA GLU A 278 18.62 15.49 -28.54
C GLU A 278 18.88 14.09 -27.96
N ILE A 279 18.28 13.05 -28.53
CA ILE A 279 18.51 11.66 -28.08
C ILE A 279 19.95 11.23 -28.40
N ASN A 280 20.50 11.63 -29.54
CA ASN A 280 21.84 11.27 -29.96
C ASN A 280 22.91 12.02 -29.13
N GLU A 281 22.69 13.29 -28.81
CA GLU A 281 23.59 14.04 -27.91
C GLU A 281 23.58 13.46 -26.50
N MET A 282 22.41 13.07 -25.96
CA MET A 282 22.30 12.51 -24.61
C MET A 282 22.91 11.11 -24.50
N LYS A 283 22.79 10.26 -25.53
CA LYS A 283 23.46 8.96 -25.58
C LYS A 283 24.97 9.09 -25.60
N SER A 284 25.51 10.11 -26.26
CA SER A 284 26.94 10.38 -26.27
C SER A 284 27.50 10.84 -24.92
N VAL A 285 26.70 11.57 -24.12
CA VAL A 285 27.08 12.03 -22.78
C VAL A 285 27.03 10.90 -21.73
N GLN A 286 26.13 9.92 -21.91
CA GLN A 286 26.08 8.76 -21.02
C GLN A 286 27.21 7.73 -21.27
N GLN A 287 27.82 7.72 -22.44
CA GLN A 287 28.99 6.88 -22.75
C GLN A 287 30.29 7.40 -22.13
N CYS A 288 30.33 8.65 -21.66
CA CYS A 288 31.51 9.29 -21.08
C CYS A 288 31.53 9.33 -19.54
N LYS A 289 30.62 8.67 -18.84
CA LYS A 289 30.57 8.53 -17.37
C LYS A 289 30.43 7.07 -16.97
#